data_7588033fb80b61814e5905fc14b38228
#
_entry.id   7588033fb80b61814e5905fc14b38228
#
_cell.length_a   1.000
_cell.length_b   1.000
_cell.length_c   1.000
_cell.angle_alpha   90.00
_cell.angle_beta   90.00
_cell.angle_gamma   90.00
#
_symmetry.space_group_name_H-M   'P 1'
#
loop_
_entity.id
_entity.type
_entity.pdbx_description
1 polymer ?
#
loop_
_entity_poly.entity_id
_entity_poly.type
_entity_poly.pdbx_seq_one_letter_code
_entity_poly.pdbx_strand_id
1 'polypeptide(L)'
;MCSSDSAGLPRGAGESDDGLAAPAFHVRNDAGTRAWFGPYPPAGDGDHRYVFAVHALDVDTLGLDGSASAAAVACQVSFHALGRALLTATYSVPGANAPFITEESHA
;
A
#
# COMPACT_ATOMS: atom_id res chain seq x y z
N MET A 1 6.95 -5.86 3.83
CA MET A 1 8.14 -5.90 2.95
C MET A 1 8.27 -7.28 2.35
N CYS A 2 8.60 -7.35 1.09
CA CYS A 2 8.68 -8.60 0.35
C CYS A 2 10.13 -8.93 0.04
N SER A 3 10.42 -10.23 -0.08
CA SER A 3 11.73 -10.69 -0.52
C SER A 3 11.91 -10.42 -2.01
N SER A 4 13.17 -10.26 -2.44
CA SER A 4 13.49 -10.05 -3.85
C SER A 4 13.14 -11.25 -4.73
N ASP A 5 12.90 -12.41 -4.12
CA ASP A 5 12.51 -13.62 -4.84
C ASP A 5 11.01 -13.66 -5.15
N SER A 6 10.24 -12.72 -4.61
CA SER A 6 8.81 -12.67 -4.86
C SER A 6 8.52 -12.18 -6.26
N ALA A 7 7.69 -12.92 -7.01
CA ALA A 7 7.23 -12.51 -8.33
C ALA A 7 6.01 -11.57 -8.25
N GLY A 8 5.40 -11.44 -7.09
CA GLY A 8 4.23 -10.59 -6.87
C GLY A 8 3.60 -10.89 -5.51
N LEU A 9 2.46 -10.29 -5.26
CA LEU A 9 1.71 -10.47 -4.03
C LEU A 9 0.39 -11.20 -4.32
N PRO A 10 -0.01 -12.17 -3.49
CA PRO A 10 -1.29 -12.82 -3.67
C PRO A 10 -2.44 -11.92 -3.26
N ARG A 11 -3.65 -12.26 -3.69
CA ARG A 11 -4.86 -11.60 -3.20
C ARG A 11 -4.95 -11.80 -1.69
N GLY A 12 -5.29 -10.74 -0.97
CA GLY A 12 -5.35 -10.76 0.50
C GLY A 12 -4.03 -10.46 1.18
N ALA A 13 -2.96 -10.18 0.42
CA ALA A 13 -1.65 -9.88 0.99
C ALA A 13 -1.67 -8.68 1.94
N GLY A 14 -2.60 -7.74 1.75
CA GLY A 14 -2.72 -6.57 2.60
C GLY A 14 -3.49 -6.79 3.90
N GLU A 15 -4.12 -7.95 4.09
CA GLU A 15 -4.99 -8.17 5.25
C GLU A 15 -4.22 -8.49 6.52
N SER A 16 -3.14 -9.26 6.41
CA SER A 16 -2.29 -9.63 7.54
C SER A 16 -0.96 -10.18 7.03
N ASP A 17 -0.04 -10.43 7.95
CA ASP A 17 1.25 -11.04 7.59
C ASP A 17 1.09 -12.46 7.03
N ASP A 18 0.00 -13.13 7.33
CA ASP A 18 -0.27 -14.48 6.80
C ASP A 18 -0.43 -14.48 5.27
N GLY A 19 -0.81 -13.35 4.69
CA GLY A 19 -0.91 -13.20 3.24
C GLY A 19 0.42 -12.95 2.54
N LEU A 20 1.51 -12.86 3.28
CA LEU A 20 2.84 -12.58 2.75
C LEU A 20 3.72 -13.82 2.86
N ALA A 21 4.66 -13.95 1.91
CA ALA A 21 5.68 -14.99 2.01
C ALA A 21 6.68 -14.60 3.11
N ALA A 22 6.95 -15.55 4.04
CA ALA A 22 7.92 -15.30 5.08
C ALA A 22 9.31 -15.02 4.47
N PRO A 23 10.09 -14.10 5.04
CA PRO A 23 9.92 -13.37 6.30
C PRO A 23 9.26 -12.00 6.14
N ALA A 24 8.51 -11.75 5.09
CA ALA A 24 7.87 -10.46 4.86
C ALA A 24 6.81 -10.17 5.93
N PHE A 25 6.63 -8.89 6.25
CA PHE A 25 5.67 -8.47 7.26
C PHE A 25 5.18 -7.05 6.97
N HIS A 26 4.04 -6.70 7.57
CA HIS A 26 3.51 -5.34 7.53
C HIS A 26 4.04 -4.52 8.69
N VAL A 27 4.26 -3.24 8.43
CA VAL A 27 4.53 -2.28 9.50
C VAL A 27 3.27 -1.47 9.78
N ARG A 28 3.26 -0.78 10.91
CA ARG A 28 2.11 -0.01 11.35
C ARG A 28 1.85 1.17 10.41
N ASN A 29 0.59 1.35 10.04
CA ASN A 29 0.12 2.52 9.28
C ASN A 29 -0.32 3.65 10.25
N ASP A 30 -0.77 4.77 9.69
CA ASP A 30 -1.21 5.92 10.48
C ASP A 30 -2.51 5.65 11.26
N ALA A 31 -3.29 4.65 10.87
CA ALA A 31 -4.47 4.21 11.61
C ALA A 31 -4.10 3.32 12.80
N GLY A 32 -2.84 2.96 12.96
CA GLY A 32 -2.37 2.12 14.07
C GLY A 32 -2.48 0.63 13.82
N THR A 33 -2.79 0.21 12.59
CA THR A 33 -2.89 -1.21 12.24
C THR A 33 -1.70 -1.65 11.39
N ARG A 34 -1.46 -2.95 11.34
CA ARG A 34 -0.39 -3.56 10.53
C ARG A 34 -1.00 -4.29 9.34
N ALA A 35 -1.76 -3.55 8.55
CA ALA A 35 -2.46 -4.08 7.39
C ALA A 35 -2.83 -2.94 6.45
N TRP A 36 -3.35 -3.29 5.28
CA TRP A 36 -3.94 -2.30 4.38
C TRP A 36 -5.17 -1.69 5.05
N PHE A 37 -5.27 -0.37 4.99
CA PHE A 37 -6.39 0.38 5.52
C PHE A 37 -6.96 1.26 4.41
N GLY A 38 -8.11 0.90 3.91
CA GLY A 38 -8.76 1.66 2.85
C GLY A 38 -9.20 0.78 1.67
N PRO A 39 -9.60 1.41 0.56
CA PRO A 39 -9.73 2.85 0.39
C PRO A 39 -11.01 3.39 1.04
N TYR A 40 -10.92 4.54 1.71
CA TYR A 40 -12.06 5.18 2.37
C TYR A 40 -12.12 6.68 2.01
N PRO A 41 -12.19 7.05 0.72
CA PRO A 41 -12.34 8.47 0.39
C PRO A 41 -13.70 8.97 0.84
N PRO A 42 -13.82 10.24 1.21
CA PRO A 42 -15.12 10.81 1.55
C PRO A 42 -16.10 10.70 0.39
N ALA A 43 -17.37 10.38 0.71
CA ALA A 43 -18.41 10.26 -0.30
C ALA A 43 -18.58 11.59 -1.05
N GLY A 44 -18.63 11.52 -2.38
CA GLY A 44 -18.82 12.70 -3.23
C GLY A 44 -17.58 13.56 -3.42
N ASP A 45 -16.44 13.14 -2.91
CA ASP A 45 -15.20 13.92 -2.95
C ASP A 45 -14.43 13.76 -4.28
N GLY A 46 -14.90 12.91 -5.17
CA GLY A 46 -14.23 12.63 -6.45
C GLY A 46 -13.19 11.54 -6.32
N ASP A 47 -12.40 11.35 -7.37
CA ASP A 47 -11.41 10.29 -7.41
C ASP A 47 -10.20 10.63 -6.56
N HIS A 48 -9.82 9.70 -5.70
CA HIS A 48 -8.57 9.77 -4.97
C HIS A 48 -7.55 8.84 -5.61
N ARG A 49 -6.31 9.27 -5.69
CA ARG A 49 -5.22 8.47 -6.22
C ARG A 49 -4.56 7.69 -5.10
N TYR A 50 -4.32 6.41 -5.35
CA TYR A 50 -3.60 5.53 -4.45
C TYR A 50 -2.34 5.07 -5.16
N VAL A 51 -1.20 5.48 -4.65
CA VAL A 51 0.10 5.21 -5.29
C VAL A 51 0.79 4.11 -4.53
N PHE A 52 1.03 3.00 -5.23
CA PHE A 52 1.78 1.87 -4.70
C PHE A 52 3.21 1.96 -5.23
N ALA A 53 4.17 1.87 -4.34
CA ALA A 53 5.57 1.93 -4.70
C ALA A 53 6.29 0.66 -4.26
N VAL A 54 7.05 0.09 -5.17
CA VAL A 54 7.94 -1.04 -4.87
C VAL A 54 9.36 -0.52 -4.98
N HIS A 55 10.15 -0.74 -3.93
CA HIS A 55 11.54 -0.30 -3.88
C HIS A 55 12.48 -1.50 -3.86
N ALA A 56 13.46 -1.49 -4.75
CA ALA A 56 14.56 -2.43 -4.67
C ALA A 56 15.62 -1.87 -3.73
N LEU A 57 16.06 -2.68 -2.80
CA LEU A 57 16.98 -2.24 -1.75
C LEU A 57 18.34 -2.93 -1.91
N ASP A 58 19.39 -2.29 -1.41
CA ASP A 58 20.75 -2.84 -1.39
C ASP A 58 21.03 -3.68 -0.14
N VAL A 59 20.01 -3.91 0.70
CA VAL A 59 20.09 -4.72 1.92
C VAL A 59 18.94 -5.72 1.95
N ASP A 60 19.13 -6.83 2.65
CA ASP A 60 18.11 -7.87 2.77
C ASP A 60 16.97 -7.44 3.69
N THR A 61 17.25 -6.59 4.65
CA THR A 61 16.26 -6.08 5.60
C THR A 61 16.63 -4.67 6.01
N LEU A 62 15.62 -3.89 6.34
CA LEU A 62 15.82 -2.53 6.87
C LEU A 62 16.13 -2.51 8.36
N GLY A 63 16.10 -3.66 9.04
CA GLY A 63 16.35 -3.73 10.47
C GLY A 63 15.23 -3.18 11.34
N LEU A 64 14.03 -3.01 10.77
CA LEU A 64 12.85 -2.52 11.48
C LEU A 64 11.92 -3.67 11.79
N ASP A 65 11.09 -3.51 12.82
CA ASP A 65 10.03 -4.46 13.14
C ASP A 65 8.65 -3.91 12.77
N GLY A 66 7.62 -4.70 13.01
CA GLY A 66 6.25 -4.33 12.63
C GLY A 66 5.69 -3.13 13.39
N SER A 67 6.32 -2.69 14.47
CA SER A 67 5.90 -1.50 15.21
C SER A 67 6.50 -0.21 14.64
N ALA A 68 7.38 -0.31 13.65
CA ALA A 68 7.98 0.86 13.02
C ALA A 68 6.91 1.71 12.34
N SER A 69 7.12 3.01 12.33
CA SER A 69 6.23 3.94 11.64
C SER A 69 6.52 3.98 10.14
N ALA A 70 5.56 4.48 9.37
CA ALA A 70 5.76 4.71 7.94
C ALA A 70 6.94 5.67 7.69
N ALA A 71 7.11 6.67 8.55
CA ALA A 71 8.22 7.61 8.44
C ALA A 71 9.57 6.93 8.64
N ALA A 72 9.66 6.00 9.59
CA ALA A 72 10.90 5.23 9.82
C ALA A 72 11.23 4.36 8.61
N VAL A 73 10.23 3.72 8.02
CA VAL A 73 10.41 2.92 6.80
C VAL A 73 10.89 3.81 5.66
N ALA A 74 10.24 4.94 5.43
CA ALA A 74 10.60 5.86 4.35
C ALA A 74 12.04 6.36 4.51
N CYS A 75 12.45 6.66 5.73
CA CYS A 75 13.80 7.10 6.02
C CYS A 75 14.84 6.03 5.64
N GLN A 76 14.61 4.78 6.04
CA GLN A 76 15.52 3.68 5.72
C GLN A 76 15.52 3.36 4.22
N VAL A 77 14.37 3.40 3.58
CA VAL A 77 14.26 3.18 2.14
C VAL A 77 15.06 4.24 1.39
N SER A 78 15.03 5.49 1.82
CA SER A 78 15.77 6.56 1.14
C SER A 78 17.28 6.34 1.15
N PHE A 79 17.80 5.67 2.18
CA PHE A 79 19.23 5.34 2.26
C PHE A 79 19.63 4.12 1.44
N HIS A 80 18.73 3.19 1.20
CA HIS A 80 19.04 1.88 0.66
C HIS A 80 18.40 1.58 -0.68
N ALA A 81 17.60 2.48 -1.23
CA ALA A 81 16.88 2.23 -2.47
C ALA A 81 17.83 2.25 -3.67
N LEU A 82 17.78 1.19 -4.47
CA LEU A 82 18.47 1.09 -5.75
C LEU A 82 17.57 1.53 -6.90
N GLY A 83 16.28 1.41 -6.76
CA GLY A 83 15.30 1.78 -7.76
C GLY A 83 13.89 1.58 -7.23
N ARG A 84 12.91 2.05 -8.00
CA ARG A 84 11.50 1.89 -7.61
C ARG A 84 10.62 1.77 -8.84
N ALA A 85 9.45 1.16 -8.63
CA ALA A 85 8.37 1.13 -9.60
C ALA A 85 7.10 1.61 -8.92
N LEU A 86 6.27 2.32 -9.68
CA LEU A 86 5.02 2.89 -9.16
C LEU A 86 3.82 2.31 -9.91
N LEU A 87 2.75 2.07 -9.17
CA LEU A 87 1.44 1.75 -9.70
C LEU A 87 0.45 2.72 -9.07
N THR A 88 -0.30 3.43 -9.90
CA THR A 88 -1.32 4.36 -9.41
C THR A 88 -2.70 3.82 -9.76
N ALA A 89 -3.56 3.74 -8.75
CA ALA A 89 -4.97 3.39 -8.91
C ALA A 89 -5.83 4.53 -8.40
N THR A 90 -7.06 4.59 -8.89
CA THR A 90 -8.02 5.59 -8.43
C THR A 90 -9.23 4.90 -7.82
N TYR A 91 -9.85 5.57 -6.88
CA TYR A 91 -11.06 5.11 -6.24
C TYR A 91 -11.85 6.30 -5.73
N SER A 92 -13.17 6.21 -5.85
CA SER A 92 -14.07 7.21 -5.30
C SER A 92 -15.31 6.54 -4.72
N VAL A 93 -15.94 7.23 -3.77
CA VAL A 93 -17.25 6.85 -3.24
C VAL A 93 -18.24 7.87 -3.74
N PRO A 94 -19.27 7.49 -4.52
CA PRO A 94 -20.27 8.44 -5.02
C PRO A 94 -20.97 9.14 -3.86
N GLY A 95 -21.29 10.43 -4.04
CA GLY A 95 -22.09 11.16 -3.08
C GLY A 95 -23.53 10.68 -3.10
N ALA A 96 -24.30 11.08 -2.07
CA ALA A 96 -25.71 10.67 -1.95
C ALA A 96 -26.57 11.07 -3.14
N ASN A 97 -26.18 12.14 -3.86
CA ASN A 97 -26.92 12.64 -5.00
C ASN A 97 -26.31 12.22 -6.34
N ALA A 98 -25.30 11.38 -6.34
CA ALA A 98 -24.67 10.96 -7.58
C ALA A 98 -25.61 10.06 -8.38
N PRO A 99 -25.76 10.29 -9.71
CA PRO A 99 -26.54 9.40 -10.55
C PRO A 99 -25.89 8.03 -10.66
N PHE A 100 -26.69 6.97 -10.66
CA PHE A 100 -26.17 5.61 -10.75
C PHE A 100 -25.51 5.30 -12.07
N ILE A 101 -25.91 5.98 -13.13
CA ILE A 101 -25.44 5.67 -14.47
C ILE A 101 -24.07 6.22 -14.77
N THR A 102 -23.46 6.94 -13.85
CA THR A 102 -22.16 7.55 -14.08
C THR A 102 -20.99 6.64 -13.75
N GLU A 103 -21.25 5.55 -13.07
CA GLU A 103 -20.18 4.70 -12.58
C GLU A 103 -19.42 3.99 -13.67
N GLU A 104 -20.01 3.71 -14.80
CA GLU A 104 -19.32 3.04 -15.89
C GLU A 104 -18.18 3.86 -16.47
N SER A 105 -18.20 5.16 -16.28
CA SER A 105 -17.12 6.02 -16.76
C SER A 105 -15.86 5.95 -15.90
N HIS A 106 -15.91 5.25 -14.80
CA HIS A 106 -14.82 5.20 -13.81
C HIS A 106 -14.10 3.87 -13.82
N ALA A 107 -14.15 3.20 -14.91
CA ALA A 107 -13.45 1.93 -15.03
C ALA A 107 -11.95 2.06 -14.80
#